data_9b7b769ec10eba66fb3f3f12eaf8fcb2
#
_entry.id   9b7b769ec10eba66fb3f3f12eaf8fcb2
#
_cell.length_a   1.000
_cell.length_b   1.000
_cell.length_c   1.000
_cell.angle_alpha   90.00
_cell.angle_beta   90.00
_cell.angle_gamma   90.00
#
_symmetry.space_group_name_H-M   'P 1'
#
loop_
_entity.id
_entity.type
_entity.pdbx_description
1 polymer ?
#
loop_
_entity_poly.entity_id
_entity_poly.type
_entity_poly.pdbx_seq_one_letter_code
_entity_poly.pdbx_strand_id
1 'polypeptide(L)'
;MSNSPLVSYTRLSPNNSGMRNHSIDWFIPHCVVGQCSVESLGEMFASPAKEASSNYGIGYDGRVALYVDESNRAWTTSSSYADNRGVTVECASDSYEPYAFNSAVYNKLIDLAVDVCMRNGKTHITWFGDKTKTLNYVPQSDEMVIAAHRWFANKSCPGDWLYSRLGDFAGAVNKRLSELSYRAHVQTYGWLQWVTEGQTAGTTGMSKRMEAVQFSESSGITAQAHVQTYGDLQPVPAGQICGTIGQSKRMEAVKLNANYKIKYRCHVQGTGWTAWVSNGEWCGTKGEGKRMEAIEVKRV
;
A
#
# COMPACT_ATOMS: atom_id res chain seq x y z
N MET A 1 7.30 7.96 7.45
CA MET A 1 6.30 6.96 7.00
C MET A 1 4.95 7.66 6.91
N SER A 2 4.18 7.40 5.88
CA SER A 2 2.82 7.94 5.70
C SER A 2 1.81 6.83 5.98
N ASN A 3 0.64 7.20 6.47
CA ASN A 3 -0.48 6.25 6.62
C ASN A 3 -1.01 5.79 5.26
N SER A 4 -1.79 4.70 5.25
CA SER A 4 -2.39 4.15 4.04
C SER A 4 -3.37 5.14 3.38
N PRO A 5 -3.28 5.35 2.06
CA PRO A 5 -4.27 6.16 1.33
C PRO A 5 -5.63 5.46 1.19
N LEU A 6 -5.74 4.19 1.59
CA LEU A 6 -7.01 3.45 1.63
C LEU A 6 -7.91 3.88 2.79
N VAL A 7 -7.37 4.66 3.75
CA VAL A 7 -8.13 5.14 4.92
C VAL A 7 -9.25 6.08 4.48
N SER A 8 -10.49 5.73 4.85
CA SER A 8 -11.69 6.52 4.63
C SER A 8 -12.30 7.10 5.91
N TYR A 9 -11.80 6.67 7.07
CA TYR A 9 -12.21 7.15 8.38
C TYR A 9 -11.00 7.23 9.32
N THR A 10 -10.93 8.28 10.13
CA THR A 10 -9.84 8.44 11.12
C THR A 10 -10.44 8.81 12.47
N ARG A 11 -10.08 8.03 13.50
CA ARG A 11 -10.34 8.35 14.90
C ARG A 11 -9.16 7.87 15.75
N LEU A 12 -8.24 8.77 16.03
CA LEU A 12 -7.03 8.42 16.75
C LEU A 12 -7.30 8.00 18.19
N SER A 13 -6.71 6.89 18.56
CA SER A 13 -6.76 6.31 19.91
C SER A 13 -5.64 6.89 20.78
N PRO A 14 -5.92 7.22 22.04
CA PRO A 14 -4.87 7.56 23.01
C PRO A 14 -4.03 6.35 23.44
N ASN A 15 -4.49 5.13 23.16
CA ASN A 15 -3.86 3.87 23.58
C ASN A 15 -2.72 3.50 22.66
N ASN A 16 -1.62 4.23 22.70
CA ASN A 16 -0.41 3.97 21.94
C ASN A 16 0.83 4.42 22.72
N SER A 17 2.00 3.97 22.32
CA SER A 17 3.26 4.29 22.98
C SER A 17 4.13 5.31 22.23
N GLY A 18 3.53 6.07 21.31
CA GLY A 18 4.30 6.96 20.44
C GLY A 18 5.15 6.18 19.43
N MET A 19 6.22 6.78 18.96
CA MET A 19 7.03 6.25 17.86
C MET A 19 7.55 4.83 18.13
N ARG A 20 7.49 4.00 17.10
CA ARG A 20 8.11 2.65 17.10
C ARG A 20 9.62 2.75 17.30
N ASN A 21 10.18 1.76 17.98
CA ASN A 21 11.63 1.59 18.13
C ASN A 21 12.22 0.58 17.12
N HIS A 22 11.43 0.12 16.15
CA HIS A 22 11.82 -0.84 15.13
C HIS A 22 11.20 -0.47 13.77
N SER A 23 11.85 -0.82 12.68
CA SER A 23 11.25 -0.75 11.34
C SER A 23 10.08 -1.71 11.21
N ILE A 24 9.12 -1.37 10.37
CA ILE A 24 7.97 -2.24 10.09
C ILE A 24 8.43 -3.40 9.21
N ASP A 25 8.38 -4.61 9.76
CA ASP A 25 8.76 -5.86 9.09
C ASP A 25 7.75 -7.00 9.38
N TRP A 26 6.69 -6.72 10.17
CA TRP A 26 5.60 -7.65 10.42
C TRP A 26 4.25 -7.04 10.03
N PHE A 27 3.33 -7.92 9.59
CA PHE A 27 1.92 -7.63 9.36
C PHE A 27 1.08 -8.57 10.24
N ILE A 28 0.21 -8.02 11.09
CA ILE A 28 -0.51 -8.80 12.10
C ILE A 28 -2.01 -8.54 11.99
N PRO A 29 -2.74 -9.39 11.24
CA PRO A 29 -4.19 -9.28 11.14
C PRO A 29 -4.88 -9.89 12.36
N HIS A 30 -5.98 -9.25 12.80
CA HIS A 30 -6.80 -9.63 13.94
C HIS A 30 -8.26 -9.78 13.52
N CYS A 31 -9.07 -10.48 14.33
CA CYS A 31 -10.52 -10.51 14.25
C CYS A 31 -11.14 -9.82 15.46
N VAL A 32 -12.17 -8.99 15.23
CA VAL A 32 -12.86 -8.23 16.28
C VAL A 32 -13.91 -9.06 17.01
N VAL A 33 -14.28 -10.22 16.45
CA VAL A 33 -15.41 -11.04 16.98
C VAL A 33 -16.74 -10.27 16.92
N GLY A 34 -17.07 -9.73 15.75
CA GLY A 34 -18.31 -9.01 15.49
C GLY A 34 -18.34 -8.30 14.14
N GLN A 35 -19.55 -8.05 13.65
CA GLN A 35 -19.85 -7.31 12.41
C GLN A 35 -19.77 -5.80 12.70
N CYS A 36 -18.60 -5.30 13.03
CA CYS A 36 -18.38 -3.91 13.43
C CYS A 36 -18.23 -2.98 12.23
N SER A 37 -18.72 -1.74 12.38
CA SER A 37 -18.33 -0.64 11.50
C SER A 37 -16.97 -0.05 11.94
N VAL A 38 -16.33 0.72 11.08
CA VAL A 38 -15.10 1.43 11.43
C VAL A 38 -15.32 2.47 12.53
N GLU A 39 -16.52 3.06 12.59
CA GLU A 39 -16.90 4.00 13.64
C GLU A 39 -16.99 3.30 15.01
N SER A 40 -17.68 2.14 15.08
CA SER A 40 -17.82 1.36 16.31
C SER A 40 -16.47 0.93 16.88
N LEU A 41 -15.55 0.51 16.02
CA LEU A 41 -14.17 0.19 16.40
C LEU A 41 -13.43 1.43 16.93
N GLY A 42 -13.57 2.56 16.23
CA GLY A 42 -12.98 3.82 16.64
C GLY A 42 -13.47 4.30 18.02
N GLU A 43 -14.76 4.18 18.30
CA GLU A 43 -15.33 4.49 19.61
C GLU A 43 -14.76 3.57 20.72
N MET A 44 -14.63 2.28 20.42
CA MET A 44 -14.06 1.33 21.36
C MET A 44 -12.61 1.69 21.72
N PHE A 45 -11.79 2.06 20.74
CA PHE A 45 -10.38 2.42 20.96
C PHE A 45 -10.16 3.85 21.46
N ALA A 46 -11.17 4.71 21.39
CA ALA A 46 -11.07 6.10 21.87
C ALA A 46 -11.03 6.20 23.42
N SER A 47 -11.51 5.18 24.13
CA SER A 47 -11.47 5.14 25.59
C SER A 47 -10.07 4.77 26.09
N PRO A 48 -9.41 5.60 26.94
CA PRO A 48 -8.14 5.22 27.58
C PRO A 48 -8.27 3.94 28.44
N ALA A 49 -9.43 3.72 29.05
CA ALA A 49 -9.69 2.54 29.90
C ALA A 49 -9.76 1.22 29.09
N LYS A 50 -9.79 1.30 27.75
CA LYS A 50 -9.74 0.10 26.91
C LYS A 50 -8.36 -0.55 26.94
N GLU A 51 -7.31 0.23 27.13
CA GLU A 51 -5.89 -0.21 27.14
C GLU A 51 -5.53 -1.10 25.95
N ALA A 52 -6.20 -0.85 24.83
CA ALA A 52 -5.98 -1.56 23.55
C ALA A 52 -6.26 -0.65 22.37
N SER A 53 -5.60 -0.93 21.25
CA SER A 53 -5.80 -0.24 19.97
C SER A 53 -5.25 -1.10 18.83
N SER A 54 -5.39 -0.63 17.58
CA SER A 54 -4.69 -1.14 16.40
C SER A 54 -4.28 0.02 15.50
N ASN A 55 -3.34 -0.20 14.58
CA ASN A 55 -3.02 0.83 13.59
C ASN A 55 -4.23 1.06 12.68
N TYR A 56 -4.77 0.00 12.12
CA TYR A 56 -5.90 0.06 11.20
C TYR A 56 -7.07 -0.78 11.68
N GLY A 57 -8.24 -0.48 11.13
CA GLY A 57 -9.42 -1.31 11.21
C GLY A 57 -10.07 -1.48 9.85
N ILE A 58 -10.74 -2.62 9.63
CA ILE A 58 -11.57 -2.87 8.45
C ILE A 58 -12.98 -3.20 8.93
N GLY A 59 -13.93 -2.34 8.58
CA GLY A 59 -15.34 -2.53 8.88
C GLY A 59 -15.98 -3.62 8.01
N TYR A 60 -17.14 -4.11 8.41
CA TYR A 60 -17.89 -5.16 7.69
C TYR A 60 -18.20 -4.79 6.24
N ASP A 61 -18.22 -3.50 5.90
CA ASP A 61 -18.43 -2.95 4.57
C ASP A 61 -17.15 -2.81 3.74
N GLY A 62 -16.00 -3.19 4.31
CA GLY A 62 -14.69 -3.09 3.66
C GLY A 62 -14.05 -1.70 3.72
N ARG A 63 -14.64 -0.72 4.44
CA ARG A 63 -13.96 0.56 4.70
C ARG A 63 -12.76 0.35 5.61
N VAL A 64 -11.72 1.18 5.38
CA VAL A 64 -10.50 1.17 6.19
C VAL A 64 -10.50 2.39 7.11
N ALA A 65 -10.15 2.16 8.38
CA ALA A 65 -9.93 3.22 9.36
C ALA A 65 -8.50 3.28 9.85
N LEU A 66 -8.10 4.47 10.32
CA LEU A 66 -6.86 4.72 11.05
C LEU A 66 -7.20 5.02 12.52
N TYR A 67 -6.59 4.24 13.44
CA TYR A 67 -6.74 4.44 14.88
C TYR A 67 -5.42 4.80 15.57
N VAL A 68 -4.29 4.33 15.06
CA VAL A 68 -2.95 4.74 15.51
C VAL A 68 -2.09 4.93 14.27
N ASP A 69 -1.39 6.06 14.19
CA ASP A 69 -0.46 6.31 13.09
C ASP A 69 0.48 5.12 12.89
N GLU A 70 0.75 4.77 11.62
CA GLU A 70 1.61 3.62 11.29
C GLU A 70 3.02 3.78 11.84
N SER A 71 3.50 5.01 12.02
CA SER A 71 4.77 5.31 12.68
C SER A 71 4.78 5.03 14.17
N ASN A 72 3.62 4.86 14.79
CA ASN A 72 3.46 4.67 16.23
C ASN A 72 3.13 3.21 16.58
N ARG A 73 3.55 2.81 17.78
CA ARG A 73 3.25 1.50 18.34
C ARG A 73 1.83 1.45 18.90
N ALA A 74 0.93 0.73 18.27
CA ALA A 74 -0.39 0.40 18.82
C ALA A 74 -0.25 -0.62 19.95
N TRP A 75 -1.31 -0.78 20.76
CA TRP A 75 -1.40 -1.77 21.85
C TRP A 75 -2.35 -2.90 21.43
N THR A 76 -1.87 -3.84 20.61
CA THR A 76 -2.75 -4.80 19.94
C THR A 76 -2.49 -6.25 20.37
N THR A 77 -1.22 -6.67 20.41
CA THR A 77 -0.86 -8.09 20.51
C THR A 77 -0.58 -8.56 21.95
N SER A 78 -0.60 -7.66 22.92
CA SER A 78 -0.08 -7.88 24.30
C SER A 78 1.44 -8.13 24.34
N SER A 79 2.16 -7.84 23.26
CA SER A 79 3.60 -7.96 23.16
C SER A 79 4.21 -6.68 22.57
N SER A 80 4.96 -5.94 23.39
CA SER A 80 5.64 -4.74 22.93
C SER A 80 6.65 -5.02 21.80
N TYR A 81 7.23 -6.21 21.79
CA TYR A 81 8.12 -6.66 20.73
C TYR A 81 7.38 -6.78 19.40
N ALA A 82 6.23 -7.47 19.39
CA ALA A 82 5.41 -7.65 18.20
C ALA A 82 4.80 -6.31 17.71
N ASP A 83 4.25 -5.52 18.65
CA ASP A 83 3.62 -4.24 18.33
C ASP A 83 4.59 -3.19 17.80
N ASN A 84 5.88 -3.24 18.17
CA ASN A 84 6.90 -2.35 17.59
C ASN A 84 7.26 -2.71 16.15
N ARG A 85 7.17 -3.98 15.77
CA ARG A 85 7.51 -4.50 14.45
C ARG A 85 6.32 -4.54 13.49
N GLY A 86 5.12 -4.77 14.06
CA GLY A 86 3.93 -5.09 13.28
C GLY A 86 3.04 -3.90 12.97
N VAL A 87 2.55 -3.83 11.73
CA VAL A 87 1.31 -3.12 11.45
C VAL A 87 0.16 -4.05 11.81
N THR A 88 -0.71 -3.59 12.71
CA THR A 88 -1.82 -4.35 13.23
C THR A 88 -3.15 -3.89 12.63
N VAL A 89 -4.02 -4.84 12.28
CA VAL A 89 -5.29 -4.56 11.60
C VAL A 89 -6.42 -5.34 12.26
N GLU A 90 -7.35 -4.64 12.88
CA GLU A 90 -8.57 -5.24 13.44
C GLU A 90 -9.65 -5.34 12.35
N CYS A 91 -10.11 -6.55 12.06
CA CYS A 91 -11.05 -6.85 11.00
C CYS A 91 -12.41 -7.29 11.54
N ALA A 92 -13.49 -6.73 11.00
CA ALA A 92 -14.83 -7.22 11.26
C ALA A 92 -14.95 -8.71 10.85
N SER A 93 -15.60 -9.51 11.68
CA SER A 93 -15.74 -10.95 11.52
C SER A 93 -17.11 -11.43 12.01
N ASP A 94 -17.42 -12.70 11.81
CA ASP A 94 -18.56 -13.31 12.50
C ASP A 94 -18.35 -13.29 14.02
N SER A 95 -19.46 -13.32 14.77
CA SER A 95 -19.44 -13.28 16.24
C SER A 95 -19.17 -14.64 16.88
N TYR A 96 -19.11 -15.70 16.09
CA TYR A 96 -18.90 -17.08 16.54
C TYR A 96 -17.75 -17.72 15.78
N GLU A 97 -17.08 -18.69 16.41
CA GLU A 97 -16.06 -19.48 15.73
C GLU A 97 -16.61 -20.09 14.41
N PRO A 98 -15.83 -20.10 13.36
CA PRO A 98 -14.40 -19.79 13.29
C PRO A 98 -14.07 -18.30 13.06
N TYR A 99 -14.96 -17.37 13.35
CA TYR A 99 -14.83 -15.91 13.15
C TYR A 99 -14.54 -15.54 11.71
N ALA A 100 -15.38 -16.02 10.80
CA ALA A 100 -15.19 -15.85 9.37
C ALA A 100 -15.26 -14.37 8.95
N PHE A 101 -14.46 -14.01 7.96
CA PHE A 101 -14.55 -12.71 7.29
C PHE A 101 -15.44 -12.83 6.06
N ASN A 102 -16.25 -11.81 5.80
CA ASN A 102 -16.90 -11.69 4.53
C ASN A 102 -15.90 -11.29 3.42
N SER A 103 -16.31 -11.39 2.17
CA SER A 103 -15.44 -11.10 1.01
C SER A 103 -14.97 -9.63 0.95
N ALA A 104 -15.79 -8.67 1.40
CA ALA A 104 -15.41 -7.26 1.43
C ALA A 104 -14.25 -7.03 2.41
N VAL A 105 -14.33 -7.58 3.61
CA VAL A 105 -13.29 -7.50 4.64
C VAL A 105 -12.01 -8.20 4.18
N TYR A 106 -12.13 -9.46 3.68
CA TYR A 106 -10.94 -10.24 3.30
C TYR A 106 -10.21 -9.64 2.11
N ASN A 107 -10.93 -9.21 1.08
CA ASN A 107 -10.32 -8.56 -0.08
C ASN A 107 -9.66 -7.23 0.30
N LYS A 108 -10.30 -6.45 1.21
CA LYS A 108 -9.72 -5.20 1.68
C LYS A 108 -8.50 -5.42 2.58
N LEU A 109 -8.43 -6.51 3.33
CA LEU A 109 -7.25 -6.88 4.10
C LEU A 109 -6.06 -7.19 3.17
N ILE A 110 -6.30 -7.85 2.03
CA ILE A 110 -5.29 -8.06 0.99
C ILE A 110 -4.84 -6.72 0.41
N ASP A 111 -5.78 -5.82 0.04
CA ASP A 111 -5.45 -4.49 -0.50
C ASP A 111 -4.56 -3.70 0.48
N LEU A 112 -4.93 -3.70 1.76
CA LEU A 112 -4.18 -2.98 2.80
C LEU A 112 -2.80 -3.59 3.04
N ALA A 113 -2.68 -4.92 3.03
CA ALA A 113 -1.38 -5.58 3.18
C ALA A 113 -0.43 -5.26 2.01
N VAL A 114 -0.94 -5.25 0.79
CA VAL A 114 -0.18 -4.83 -0.41
C VAL A 114 0.31 -3.39 -0.25
N ASP A 115 -0.59 -2.47 0.11
CA ASP A 115 -0.25 -1.06 0.31
C ASP A 115 0.80 -0.86 1.43
N VAL A 116 0.62 -1.54 2.57
CA VAL A 116 1.59 -1.50 3.68
C VAL A 116 2.95 -2.04 3.22
N CYS A 117 2.99 -3.18 2.52
CA CYS A 117 4.23 -3.73 1.99
C CYS A 117 4.94 -2.73 1.06
N MET A 118 4.23 -2.20 0.07
CA MET A 118 4.81 -1.27 -0.92
C MET A 118 5.34 0.02 -0.27
N ARG A 119 4.61 0.60 0.68
CA ARG A 119 5.03 1.83 1.38
C ARG A 119 6.22 1.62 2.31
N ASN A 120 6.44 0.39 2.76
CA ASN A 120 7.57 0.01 3.62
C ASN A 120 8.70 -0.68 2.85
N GLY A 121 8.71 -0.59 1.49
CA GLY A 121 9.76 -1.16 0.65
C GLY A 121 9.81 -2.69 0.67
N LYS A 122 8.65 -3.34 0.90
CA LYS A 122 8.57 -4.80 0.94
C LYS A 122 8.08 -5.35 -0.39
N THR A 123 8.82 -6.28 -0.97
CA THR A 123 8.53 -6.91 -2.27
C THR A 123 7.76 -8.20 -2.13
N HIS A 124 7.73 -8.77 -0.94
CA HIS A 124 6.98 -9.99 -0.63
C HIS A 124 6.61 -10.09 0.85
N ILE A 125 5.63 -10.96 1.14
CA ILE A 125 5.17 -11.26 2.49
C ILE A 125 5.22 -12.78 2.72
N THR A 126 5.73 -13.21 3.88
CA THR A 126 5.95 -14.61 4.22
C THR A 126 5.07 -15.05 5.38
N TRP A 127 4.45 -16.21 5.25
CA TRP A 127 3.79 -16.94 6.31
C TRP A 127 4.47 -18.30 6.54
N PHE A 128 5.05 -18.50 7.72
CA PHE A 128 5.71 -19.77 8.04
C PHE A 128 4.76 -20.82 8.62
N GLY A 129 3.60 -20.42 9.15
CA GLY A 129 2.67 -21.32 9.84
C GLY A 129 3.21 -21.86 11.17
N ASP A 130 4.37 -21.42 11.62
CA ASP A 130 5.08 -21.90 12.80
C ASP A 130 5.53 -20.72 13.66
N LYS A 131 5.08 -20.71 14.93
CA LYS A 131 5.41 -19.68 15.91
C LYS A 131 6.91 -19.58 16.15
N THR A 132 7.56 -20.72 16.44
CA THR A 132 8.98 -20.77 16.83
C THR A 132 9.85 -20.30 15.67
N LYS A 133 9.56 -20.76 14.46
CA LYS A 133 10.25 -20.32 13.25
C LYS A 133 10.08 -18.82 13.04
N THR A 134 8.86 -18.31 13.13
CA THR A 134 8.57 -16.88 12.93
C THR A 134 9.29 -15.99 13.94
N LEU A 135 9.25 -16.35 15.23
CA LEU A 135 9.85 -15.53 16.29
C LEU A 135 11.38 -15.52 16.27
N ASN A 136 12.00 -16.55 15.72
CA ASN A 136 13.47 -16.66 15.58
C ASN A 136 13.96 -16.18 14.20
N TYR A 137 13.06 -15.83 13.30
CA TYR A 137 13.43 -15.39 11.96
C TYR A 137 13.72 -13.89 11.91
N VAL A 138 14.77 -13.52 11.20
CA VAL A 138 15.12 -12.12 10.92
C VAL A 138 14.73 -11.84 9.47
N PRO A 139 13.66 -11.06 9.23
CA PRO A 139 13.23 -10.73 7.88
C PRO A 139 14.31 -9.97 7.09
N GLN A 140 14.39 -10.21 5.79
CA GLN A 140 15.22 -9.42 4.90
C GLN A 140 14.65 -7.99 4.81
N SER A 141 15.46 -7.05 4.35
CA SER A 141 15.04 -5.62 4.26
C SER A 141 13.80 -5.42 3.40
N ASP A 142 13.60 -6.24 2.38
CA ASP A 142 12.49 -6.21 1.43
C ASP A 142 11.38 -7.23 1.74
N GLU A 143 11.43 -7.90 2.90
CA GLU A 143 10.46 -8.91 3.33
C GLU A 143 9.57 -8.41 4.44
N MET A 144 8.28 -8.75 4.36
CA MET A 144 7.28 -8.64 5.43
C MET A 144 6.95 -10.04 5.94
N VAL A 145 6.80 -10.22 7.26
CA VAL A 145 6.43 -11.51 7.85
C VAL A 145 5.07 -11.40 8.53
N ILE A 146 4.22 -12.41 8.35
CA ILE A 146 2.93 -12.48 9.05
C ILE A 146 3.13 -13.11 10.41
N ALA A 147 2.58 -12.48 11.45
CA ALA A 147 2.47 -13.03 12.79
C ALA A 147 1.01 -13.07 13.25
N ALA A 148 0.70 -13.85 14.27
CA ALA A 148 -0.66 -14.04 14.77
C ALA A 148 -0.74 -13.71 16.27
N HIS A 149 -1.79 -13.01 16.69
CA HIS A 149 -2.01 -12.60 18.09
C HIS A 149 -2.00 -13.78 19.06
N ARG A 150 -2.59 -14.93 18.69
CA ARG A 150 -2.61 -16.16 19.49
C ARG A 150 -1.23 -16.69 19.91
N TRP A 151 -0.16 -16.17 19.29
CA TRP A 151 1.20 -16.53 19.65
C TRP A 151 1.74 -15.76 20.85
N PHE A 152 1.16 -14.60 21.16
CA PHE A 152 1.61 -13.67 22.19
C PHE A 152 0.71 -13.65 23.43
N ALA A 153 -0.55 -14.06 23.27
CA ALA A 153 -1.54 -14.10 24.35
C ALA A 153 -2.45 -15.33 24.18
N ASN A 154 -3.09 -15.75 25.27
CA ASN A 154 -4.10 -16.82 25.25
C ASN A 154 -5.40 -16.29 24.62
N LYS A 155 -5.42 -16.21 23.30
CA LYS A 155 -6.52 -15.69 22.46
C LYS A 155 -6.73 -16.59 21.26
N SER A 156 -7.97 -16.68 20.77
CA SER A 156 -8.30 -17.34 19.49
C SER A 156 -7.95 -16.48 18.25
N CYS A 157 -7.75 -15.16 18.44
CA CYS A 157 -7.42 -14.22 17.36
C CYS A 157 -6.19 -14.67 16.54
N PRO A 158 -6.25 -14.64 15.20
CA PRO A 158 -7.23 -13.98 14.33
C PRO A 158 -8.45 -14.84 13.95
N GLY A 159 -8.82 -15.84 14.75
CA GLY A 159 -9.85 -16.84 14.44
C GLY A 159 -9.34 -17.96 13.55
N ASP A 160 -9.95 -19.15 13.66
CA ASP A 160 -9.48 -20.31 12.88
C ASP A 160 -9.74 -20.15 11.39
N TRP A 161 -10.76 -19.38 11.02
CA TRP A 161 -11.05 -19.10 9.62
C TRP A 161 -9.89 -18.38 8.93
N LEU A 162 -9.38 -17.28 9.50
CA LEU A 162 -8.27 -16.55 8.91
C LEU A 162 -6.95 -17.28 9.13
N TYR A 163 -6.73 -17.86 10.33
CA TYR A 163 -5.48 -18.53 10.66
C TYR A 163 -5.16 -19.66 9.67
N SER A 164 -6.15 -20.46 9.30
CA SER A 164 -5.99 -21.55 8.31
C SER A 164 -5.73 -21.04 6.89
N ARG A 165 -6.05 -19.76 6.61
CA ARG A 165 -5.92 -19.12 5.29
C ARG A 165 -4.76 -18.13 5.18
N LEU A 166 -3.94 -17.99 6.22
CA LEU A 166 -2.80 -17.03 6.16
C LEU A 166 -1.78 -17.38 5.08
N GLY A 167 -1.64 -18.66 4.72
CA GLY A 167 -0.84 -19.08 3.56
C GLY A 167 -1.42 -18.60 2.23
N ASP A 168 -2.72 -18.79 2.02
CA ASP A 168 -3.44 -18.31 0.83
C ASP A 168 -3.45 -16.78 0.77
N PHE A 169 -3.63 -16.13 1.93
CA PHE A 169 -3.53 -14.69 2.07
C PHE A 169 -2.15 -14.17 1.63
N ALA A 170 -1.07 -14.77 2.14
CA ALA A 170 0.29 -14.42 1.72
C ALA A 170 0.49 -14.62 0.21
N GLY A 171 -0.02 -15.72 -0.35
CA GLY A 171 0.00 -16.00 -1.78
C GLY A 171 -0.73 -14.92 -2.60
N ALA A 172 -1.92 -14.51 -2.16
CA ALA A 172 -2.72 -13.46 -2.82
C ALA A 172 -2.03 -12.08 -2.76
N VAL A 173 -1.43 -11.71 -1.63
CA VAL A 173 -0.65 -10.49 -1.48
C VAL A 173 0.58 -10.52 -2.38
N ASN A 174 1.35 -11.62 -2.36
CA ASN A 174 2.55 -11.77 -3.18
C ASN A 174 2.26 -11.72 -4.68
N LYS A 175 1.16 -12.34 -5.12
CA LYS A 175 0.71 -12.23 -6.50
C LYS A 175 0.54 -10.77 -6.91
N ARG A 176 -0.13 -9.95 -6.09
CA ARG A 176 -0.31 -8.51 -6.37
C ARG A 176 0.99 -7.73 -6.27
N LEU A 177 1.86 -8.02 -5.31
CA LEU A 177 3.17 -7.40 -5.18
C LEU A 177 4.07 -7.68 -6.39
N SER A 178 3.94 -8.87 -7.02
CA SER A 178 4.66 -9.20 -8.25
C SER A 178 4.04 -8.60 -9.51
N GLU A 179 2.83 -8.05 -9.45
CA GLU A 179 2.19 -7.39 -10.58
C GLU A 179 2.84 -6.02 -10.82
N LEU A 180 2.88 -5.62 -12.11
CA LEU A 180 3.29 -4.26 -12.46
C LEU A 180 2.28 -3.27 -11.87
N SER A 181 2.71 -2.46 -10.90
CA SER A 181 1.90 -1.40 -10.34
C SER A 181 2.63 -0.07 -10.32
N TYR A 182 1.86 1.00 -10.43
CA TYR A 182 2.38 2.36 -10.54
C TYR A 182 1.34 3.37 -10.06
N ARG A 183 1.82 4.58 -9.73
CA ARG A 183 0.97 5.70 -9.32
C ARG A 183 1.49 7.02 -9.85
N ALA A 184 0.62 8.01 -9.93
CA ALA A 184 0.96 9.36 -10.35
C ALA A 184 0.83 10.37 -9.21
N HIS A 185 1.75 11.33 -9.16
CA HIS A 185 1.60 12.56 -8.40
C HIS A 185 0.99 13.62 -9.31
N VAL A 186 -0.15 14.18 -8.89
CA VAL A 186 -0.94 15.11 -9.68
C VAL A 186 -1.11 16.42 -8.95
N GLN A 187 -1.03 17.53 -9.67
CA GLN A 187 -1.25 18.89 -9.17
C GLN A 187 -2.51 18.97 -8.30
N THR A 188 -2.39 19.52 -7.10
CA THR A 188 -3.43 19.68 -6.06
C THR A 188 -3.92 18.42 -5.38
N TYR A 189 -3.77 17.24 -6.00
CA TYR A 189 -4.21 15.96 -5.43
C TYR A 189 -3.08 15.20 -4.73
N GLY A 190 -1.81 15.52 -5.05
CA GLY A 190 -0.67 14.76 -4.54
C GLY A 190 -0.60 13.36 -5.15
N TRP A 191 -0.12 12.38 -4.39
CA TRP A 191 -0.09 11.00 -4.81
C TRP A 191 -1.50 10.41 -4.88
N LEU A 192 -1.85 9.91 -6.07
CA LEU A 192 -3.04 9.09 -6.25
C LEU A 192 -2.78 7.65 -5.80
N GLN A 193 -3.84 6.86 -5.76
CA GLN A 193 -3.77 5.44 -5.43
C GLN A 193 -2.88 4.67 -6.42
N TRP A 194 -2.27 3.59 -5.94
CA TRP A 194 -1.61 2.62 -6.80
C TRP A 194 -2.63 1.97 -7.72
N VAL A 195 -2.26 1.87 -8.99
CA VAL A 195 -3.01 1.13 -10.01
C VAL A 195 -2.16 0.00 -10.53
N THR A 196 -2.81 -1.05 -11.03
CA THR A 196 -2.13 -2.19 -11.64
C THR A 196 -2.06 -2.07 -13.16
N GLU A 197 -1.38 -3.01 -13.75
CA GLU A 197 -1.15 -3.13 -15.19
C GLU A 197 -2.38 -2.80 -16.05
N GLY A 198 -2.21 -1.91 -17.00
CA GLY A 198 -3.24 -1.46 -17.95
C GLY A 198 -4.24 -0.44 -17.39
N GLN A 199 -4.18 -0.11 -16.13
CA GLN A 199 -5.04 0.92 -15.53
C GLN A 199 -4.43 2.32 -15.64
N THR A 200 -5.26 3.34 -15.59
CA THR A 200 -4.84 4.75 -15.71
C THR A 200 -4.29 5.28 -14.38
N ALA A 201 -3.03 5.69 -14.33
CA ALA A 201 -2.48 6.52 -13.27
C ALA A 201 -2.46 7.99 -13.70
N GLY A 202 -3.09 8.86 -12.91
CA GLY A 202 -3.25 10.27 -13.24
C GLY A 202 -4.71 10.67 -13.38
N THR A 203 -4.97 11.78 -14.08
CA THR A 203 -6.32 12.30 -14.31
C THR A 203 -6.51 12.63 -15.78
N THR A 204 -7.71 12.40 -16.32
CA THR A 204 -8.08 12.80 -17.69
C THR A 204 -9.25 13.79 -17.62
N GLY A 205 -9.24 14.82 -18.49
CA GLY A 205 -10.31 15.81 -18.54
C GLY A 205 -10.38 16.80 -17.37
N MET A 206 -9.46 16.74 -16.41
CA MET A 206 -9.44 17.61 -15.22
C MET A 206 -8.47 18.79 -15.35
N SER A 207 -7.76 18.89 -16.46
CA SER A 207 -6.76 19.92 -16.71
C SER A 207 -5.67 20.02 -15.60
N LYS A 208 -5.32 18.88 -15.01
CA LYS A 208 -4.30 18.77 -13.96
C LYS A 208 -3.03 18.14 -14.52
N ARG A 209 -1.86 18.72 -14.19
CA ARG A 209 -0.59 18.17 -14.64
C ARG A 209 -0.15 16.99 -13.77
N MET A 210 0.40 15.97 -14.38
CA MET A 210 1.31 15.06 -13.69
C MET A 210 2.61 15.76 -13.35
N GLU A 211 3.11 15.56 -12.15
CA GLU A 211 4.37 16.10 -11.65
C GLU A 211 5.41 14.99 -11.46
N ALA A 212 4.96 13.78 -11.12
CA ALA A 212 5.80 12.59 -11.00
C ALA A 212 5.02 11.29 -11.24
N VAL A 213 5.75 10.22 -11.53
CA VAL A 213 5.26 8.83 -11.53
C VAL A 213 6.18 7.99 -10.64
N GLN A 214 5.63 6.97 -10.01
CA GLN A 214 6.37 5.99 -9.22
C GLN A 214 5.89 4.59 -9.58
N PHE A 215 6.84 3.69 -9.80
CA PHE A 215 6.60 2.26 -10.03
C PHE A 215 6.91 1.48 -8.75
N SER A 216 6.21 0.37 -8.49
CA SER A 216 6.55 -0.53 -7.38
C SER A 216 7.96 -1.09 -7.55
N GLU A 217 8.67 -1.31 -6.43
CA GLU A 217 10.03 -1.87 -6.47
C GLU A 217 10.10 -3.19 -7.23
N SER A 218 9.08 -4.04 -7.06
CA SER A 218 8.95 -5.32 -7.75
C SER A 218 8.71 -5.21 -9.26
N SER A 219 8.36 -4.02 -9.76
CA SER A 219 8.09 -3.83 -11.19
C SER A 219 9.32 -3.98 -12.09
N GLY A 220 10.53 -3.79 -11.55
CA GLY A 220 11.77 -3.83 -12.33
C GLY A 220 11.85 -2.75 -13.43
N ILE A 221 11.06 -1.69 -13.33
CA ILE A 221 11.04 -0.59 -14.30
C ILE A 221 12.05 0.50 -13.91
N THR A 222 12.91 0.88 -14.85
CA THR A 222 13.68 2.11 -14.79
C THR A 222 12.93 3.19 -15.55
N ALA A 223 12.68 4.34 -14.93
CA ALA A 223 11.92 5.44 -15.51
C ALA A 223 12.75 6.72 -15.61
N GLN A 224 12.57 7.47 -16.68
CA GLN A 224 13.19 8.77 -16.91
C GLN A 224 12.13 9.79 -17.33
N ALA A 225 12.05 10.92 -16.62
CA ALA A 225 11.11 12.00 -16.91
C ALA A 225 11.78 13.12 -17.71
N HIS A 226 11.02 13.72 -18.62
CA HIS A 226 11.29 15.06 -19.16
C HIS A 226 10.37 16.05 -18.45
N VAL A 227 10.97 17.03 -17.77
CA VAL A 227 10.25 17.95 -16.88
C VAL A 227 10.45 19.40 -17.35
N GLN A 228 9.39 20.18 -17.28
CA GLN A 228 9.41 21.61 -17.61
C GLN A 228 10.62 22.32 -17.00
N THR A 229 11.37 23.05 -17.80
CA THR A 229 12.58 23.83 -17.46
C THR A 229 13.81 23.02 -17.07
N TYR A 230 13.65 21.75 -16.64
CA TYR A 230 14.79 20.90 -16.25
C TYR A 230 15.24 19.97 -17.38
N GLY A 231 14.39 19.75 -18.40
CA GLY A 231 14.70 18.80 -19.46
C GLY A 231 14.66 17.34 -18.98
N ASP A 232 15.53 16.51 -19.55
CA ASP A 232 15.64 15.10 -19.20
C ASP A 232 16.35 14.93 -17.86
N LEU A 233 15.62 14.43 -16.87
CA LEU A 233 16.19 14.05 -15.57
C LEU A 233 17.00 12.76 -15.69
N GLN A 234 17.81 12.45 -14.68
CA GLN A 234 18.48 11.15 -14.61
C GLN A 234 17.44 10.02 -14.50
N PRO A 235 17.67 8.87 -15.12
CA PRO A 235 16.84 7.69 -14.94
C PRO A 235 16.87 7.24 -13.47
N VAL A 236 15.74 6.81 -12.96
CA VAL A 236 15.58 6.27 -11.59
C VAL A 236 15.06 4.83 -11.64
N PRO A 237 15.55 3.94 -10.77
CA PRO A 237 15.03 2.58 -10.68
C PRO A 237 13.61 2.56 -10.09
N ALA A 238 12.97 1.40 -10.20
CA ALA A 238 11.72 1.08 -9.52
C ALA A 238 11.79 1.43 -8.03
N GLY A 239 10.67 1.82 -7.44
CA GLY A 239 10.59 2.32 -6.06
C GLY A 239 10.89 3.81 -5.92
N GLN A 240 11.67 4.41 -6.81
CA GLN A 240 12.02 5.82 -6.74
C GLN A 240 11.05 6.73 -7.52
N ILE A 241 11.07 8.01 -7.16
CA ILE A 241 10.21 9.03 -7.76
C ILE A 241 10.82 9.49 -9.09
N CYS A 242 10.09 9.31 -10.17
CA CYS A 242 10.43 9.81 -11.49
C CYS A 242 9.65 11.10 -11.78
N GLY A 243 10.31 12.25 -11.79
CA GLY A 243 9.72 13.58 -11.90
C GLY A 243 10.05 14.47 -10.73
N THR A 244 9.20 15.45 -10.42
CA THR A 244 9.40 16.43 -9.32
C THR A 244 8.16 16.53 -8.44
N ILE A 245 8.34 16.78 -7.13
CA ILE A 245 7.24 16.98 -6.18
C ILE A 245 7.44 18.36 -5.50
N GLY A 246 6.35 19.10 -5.33
CA GLY A 246 6.35 20.39 -4.62
C GLY A 246 7.01 21.56 -5.38
N GLN A 247 7.44 21.34 -6.63
CA GLN A 247 8.12 22.34 -7.45
C GLN A 247 7.22 23.00 -8.50
N SER A 248 5.95 22.60 -8.55
CA SER A 248 4.98 23.08 -9.54
C SER A 248 5.44 22.92 -11.00
N LYS A 249 6.26 21.89 -11.28
CA LYS A 249 6.74 21.56 -12.62
C LYS A 249 5.96 20.41 -13.21
N ARG A 250 5.56 20.53 -14.49
CA ARG A 250 4.87 19.44 -15.18
C ARG A 250 5.86 18.45 -15.76
N MET A 251 5.50 17.19 -15.74
CA MET A 251 6.08 16.22 -16.68
C MET A 251 5.52 16.48 -18.06
N GLU A 252 6.39 16.41 -19.07
CA GLU A 252 6.04 16.59 -20.48
C GLU A 252 6.20 15.28 -21.25
N ALA A 253 7.15 14.42 -20.85
CA ALA A 253 7.34 13.07 -21.39
C ALA A 253 7.94 12.13 -20.35
N VAL A 254 7.81 10.84 -20.60
CA VAL A 254 8.44 9.76 -19.84
C VAL A 254 9.01 8.70 -20.76
N LYS A 255 10.13 8.12 -20.36
CA LYS A 255 10.73 6.94 -20.99
C LYS A 255 10.87 5.84 -19.97
N LEU A 256 10.39 4.65 -20.30
CA LEU A 256 10.42 3.48 -19.43
C LEU A 256 11.26 2.37 -20.05
N ASN A 257 12.07 1.71 -19.20
CA ASN A 257 12.81 0.50 -19.54
C ASN A 257 12.52 -0.59 -18.52
N ALA A 258 12.34 -1.81 -18.97
CA ALA A 258 12.21 -3.00 -18.14
C ALA A 258 13.03 -4.14 -18.76
N ASN A 259 13.37 -5.16 -17.97
CA ASN A 259 14.02 -6.39 -18.45
C ASN A 259 13.04 -7.37 -19.13
N TYR A 260 11.78 -6.96 -19.28
CA TYR A 260 10.70 -7.65 -19.99
C TYR A 260 10.00 -6.66 -20.94
N LYS A 261 9.16 -7.18 -21.84
CA LYS A 261 8.46 -6.35 -22.82
C LYS A 261 7.31 -5.59 -22.16
N ILE A 262 7.30 -4.27 -22.33
CA ILE A 262 6.20 -3.38 -21.93
C ILE A 262 5.76 -2.52 -23.09
N LYS A 263 4.49 -2.09 -23.04
CA LYS A 263 3.95 -0.97 -23.80
C LYS A 263 3.35 0.05 -22.84
N TYR A 264 3.48 1.32 -23.19
CA TYR A 264 2.89 2.41 -22.42
C TYR A 264 2.44 3.55 -23.32
N ARG A 265 1.48 4.32 -22.81
CA ARG A 265 0.96 5.52 -23.46
C ARG A 265 0.68 6.60 -22.45
N CYS A 266 0.66 7.86 -22.90
CA CYS A 266 0.44 9.02 -22.06
C CYS A 266 -0.78 9.80 -22.51
N HIS A 267 -1.54 10.34 -21.57
CA HIS A 267 -2.53 11.37 -21.85
C HIS A 267 -1.86 12.74 -21.79
N VAL A 268 -1.95 13.49 -22.90
CA VAL A 268 -1.27 14.78 -23.06
C VAL A 268 -2.29 15.88 -23.30
N GLN A 269 -2.07 17.02 -22.69
CA GLN A 269 -2.89 18.23 -22.87
C GLN A 269 -3.13 18.55 -24.34
N GLY A 270 -4.41 18.66 -24.73
CA GLY A 270 -4.81 19.05 -26.09
C GLY A 270 -4.62 17.97 -27.15
N THR A 271 -3.99 16.84 -26.80
CA THR A 271 -3.77 15.70 -27.71
C THR A 271 -4.61 14.47 -27.31
N GLY A 272 -4.87 14.29 -25.98
CA GLY A 272 -5.48 13.08 -25.46
C GLY A 272 -4.45 11.93 -25.34
N TRP A 273 -4.90 10.67 -25.46
CA TRP A 273 -4.03 9.51 -25.42
C TRP A 273 -3.12 9.43 -26.65
N THR A 274 -1.82 9.31 -26.42
CA THR A 274 -0.85 9.02 -27.48
C THR A 274 -1.00 7.57 -27.99
N ALA A 275 -0.31 7.26 -29.10
CA ALA A 275 -0.08 5.86 -29.46
C ALA A 275 0.69 5.12 -28.36
N TRP A 276 0.55 3.78 -28.32
CA TRP A 276 1.35 2.91 -27.47
C TRP A 276 2.80 2.86 -27.97
N VAL A 277 3.75 3.13 -27.11
CA VAL A 277 5.18 2.99 -27.34
C VAL A 277 5.75 1.80 -26.56
N SER A 278 6.96 1.35 -26.93
CA SER A 278 7.65 0.20 -26.35
C SER A 278 8.81 0.61 -25.45
N ASN A 279 9.46 -0.37 -24.79
CA ASN A 279 10.66 -0.16 -23.97
C ASN A 279 11.63 0.83 -24.65
N GLY A 280 12.08 1.84 -23.89
CA GLY A 280 13.11 2.78 -24.30
C GLY A 280 12.64 3.93 -25.18
N GLU A 281 11.38 3.95 -25.59
CA GLU A 281 10.84 5.06 -26.39
C GLU A 281 10.26 6.16 -25.48
N TRP A 282 10.35 7.41 -25.92
CA TRP A 282 9.71 8.51 -25.22
C TRP A 282 8.20 8.53 -25.49
N CYS A 283 7.42 8.65 -24.42
CA CYS A 283 5.97 8.87 -24.46
C CYS A 283 5.65 10.25 -23.91
N GLY A 284 4.82 11.03 -24.60
CA GLY A 284 4.54 12.42 -24.27
C GLY A 284 5.11 13.36 -25.34
N THR A 285 5.35 14.61 -24.98
CA THR A 285 5.89 15.64 -25.88
C THR A 285 7.11 16.32 -25.27
N LYS A 286 8.08 16.65 -26.09
CA LYS A 286 9.27 17.40 -25.67
C LYS A 286 9.33 18.72 -26.40
N GLY A 287 9.50 19.84 -25.65
CA GLY A 287 9.65 21.17 -26.24
C GLY A 287 8.35 21.81 -26.73
N GLU A 288 7.21 21.14 -26.57
CA GLU A 288 5.89 21.68 -26.96
C GLU A 288 5.17 22.40 -25.83
N GLY A 289 5.71 22.39 -24.63
CA GLY A 289 5.11 23.02 -23.45
C GLY A 289 3.79 22.39 -23.00
N LYS A 290 3.50 21.15 -23.44
CA LYS A 290 2.28 20.41 -23.08
C LYS A 290 2.53 19.50 -21.88
N ARG A 291 1.59 19.49 -20.92
CA ARG A 291 1.68 18.61 -19.75
C ARG A 291 1.20 17.20 -20.06
N MET A 292 1.84 16.22 -19.44
CA MET A 292 1.23 14.92 -19.21
C MET A 292 0.15 15.04 -18.13
N GLU A 293 -0.93 14.31 -18.27
CA GLU A 293 -2.06 14.27 -17.35
C GLU A 293 -2.27 12.87 -16.75
N ALA A 294 -1.94 11.81 -17.53
CA ALA A 294 -2.02 10.42 -17.10
C ALA A 294 -1.06 9.53 -17.87
N ILE A 295 -0.86 8.32 -17.36
CA ILE A 295 -0.09 7.25 -18.00
C ILE A 295 -0.80 5.90 -17.82
N GLU A 296 -0.66 5.03 -18.82
CA GLU A 296 -1.01 3.61 -18.76
C GLU A 296 0.20 2.78 -19.18
N VAL A 297 0.45 1.69 -18.45
CA VAL A 297 1.58 0.78 -18.70
C VAL A 297 1.09 -0.66 -18.62
N LYS A 298 1.51 -1.51 -19.55
CA LYS A 298 1.19 -2.94 -19.56
C LYS A 298 2.34 -3.79 -20.08
N ARG A 299 2.39 -5.03 -19.62
CA ARG A 299 3.24 -6.09 -20.18
C ARG A 299 2.69 -6.57 -21.53
N VAL A 300 3.56 -7.17 -22.37
CA VAL A 300 3.20 -7.67 -23.71
C VAL A 300 3.75 -9.07 -23.92
#